data_9fe54a9466ab19bd39af37d5f90a9237
#
_entry.id   9fe54a9466ab19bd39af37d5f90a9237
#
_cell.length_a   1.000
_cell.length_b   1.000
_cell.length_c   1.000
_cell.angle_alpha   90.00
_cell.angle_beta   90.00
_cell.angle_gamma   90.00
#
_symmetry.space_group_name_H-M   'P 1'
#
loop_
_entity.id
_entity.type
_entity.pdbx_description
1 polymer ?
#
loop_
_entity_poly.entity_id
_entity_poly.type
_entity_poly.pdbx_seq_one_letter_code
_entity_poly.pdbx_strand_id
1 'polypeptide(L)'
;MKRSFLIVYLFIILLLSLGCNSSAGNSKYIDFKKTVPVATTAVIPKDDNALRVAIASVLLPQDTVVHYRTIADYLGSKLGRQVILVQKNSYAEIALLLLNGGADMAFFSSGGYANYSGFAGIELLASQQRMGMPYYQGYLLVNSDSGINSIEDLRGK
;
A
#
# COMPACT_ATOMS: atom_id res chain seq x y z
N MET A 1 -68.15 -10.61 10.23
CA MET A 1 -67.05 -10.88 9.27
C MET A 1 -66.14 -9.65 9.05
N LYS A 2 -66.64 -8.42 8.86
CA LYS A 2 -65.78 -7.23 8.61
C LYS A 2 -64.83 -6.85 9.78
N ARG A 3 -65.23 -7.03 11.03
CA ARG A 3 -64.42 -6.71 12.20
C ARG A 3 -63.21 -7.64 12.40
N SER A 4 -63.33 -8.91 12.05
CA SER A 4 -62.18 -9.85 12.15
C SER A 4 -61.13 -9.58 11.10
N PHE A 5 -61.51 -9.17 9.89
CA PHE A 5 -60.56 -8.77 8.84
C PHE A 5 -59.75 -7.52 9.23
N LEU A 6 -60.35 -6.59 9.91
CA LEU A 6 -59.71 -5.35 10.36
C LEU A 6 -58.66 -5.60 11.42
N ILE A 7 -58.92 -6.54 12.36
CA ILE A 7 -57.97 -6.95 13.40
C ILE A 7 -56.74 -7.67 12.78
N VAL A 8 -57.01 -8.58 11.81
CA VAL A 8 -55.89 -9.27 11.13
C VAL A 8 -55.01 -8.30 10.32
N TYR A 9 -55.61 -7.32 9.66
CA TYR A 9 -54.89 -6.30 8.92
C TYR A 9 -54.02 -5.41 9.82
N LEU A 10 -54.56 -5.03 10.98
CA LEU A 10 -53.84 -4.25 12.00
C LEU A 10 -52.65 -5.04 12.56
N PHE A 11 -52.81 -6.35 12.76
CA PHE A 11 -51.76 -7.23 13.26
C PHE A 11 -50.64 -7.42 12.26
N ILE A 12 -50.93 -7.49 10.97
CA ILE A 12 -49.96 -7.57 9.89
C ILE A 12 -49.15 -6.28 9.77
N ILE A 13 -49.76 -5.11 9.91
CA ILE A 13 -49.10 -3.81 9.93
C ILE A 13 -48.15 -3.69 11.13
N LEU A 14 -48.57 -4.18 12.31
CA LEU A 14 -47.76 -4.18 13.52
C LEU A 14 -46.52 -5.10 13.38
N LEU A 15 -46.63 -6.23 12.70
CA LEU A 15 -45.52 -7.15 12.45
C LEU A 15 -44.52 -6.58 11.44
N LEU A 16 -44.96 -5.78 10.46
CA LEU A 16 -44.10 -5.13 9.47
C LEU A 16 -43.31 -3.95 10.05
N SER A 17 -43.77 -3.34 11.14
CA SER A 17 -43.07 -2.23 11.82
C SER A 17 -41.93 -2.68 12.74
N LEU A 18 -41.80 -3.97 13.06
CA LEU A 18 -40.73 -4.54 13.87
C LEU A 18 -39.47 -4.93 13.09
N GLY A 19 -39.44 -4.71 11.78
CA GLY A 19 -38.41 -5.20 10.88
C GLY A 19 -37.24 -4.27 10.59
N CYS A 20 -37.12 -3.10 11.20
CA CYS A 20 -35.96 -2.23 11.05
C CYS A 20 -35.06 -2.25 12.27
N ASN A 21 -34.40 -3.37 12.50
CA ASN A 21 -33.19 -3.37 13.32
C ASN A 21 -32.00 -3.03 12.38
N SER A 22 -31.79 -1.75 12.16
CA SER A 22 -30.54 -1.26 11.57
C SER A 22 -29.43 -1.63 12.54
N SER A 23 -28.72 -2.71 12.26
CA SER A 23 -27.40 -2.94 12.81
C SER A 23 -26.59 -1.70 12.44
N ALA A 24 -26.51 -0.74 13.36
CA ALA A 24 -25.52 0.31 13.29
C ALA A 24 -24.17 -0.41 13.22
N GLY A 25 -23.67 -0.56 12.01
CA GLY A 25 -22.34 -1.09 11.77
C GLY A 25 -21.41 -0.30 12.66
N ASN A 26 -20.63 -0.99 13.46
CA ASN A 26 -19.66 -0.41 14.37
C ASN A 26 -18.63 0.33 13.49
N SER A 27 -19.00 1.54 13.03
CA SER A 27 -18.10 2.41 12.30
C SER A 27 -17.02 2.80 13.30
N LYS A 28 -15.87 2.13 13.18
CA LYS A 28 -14.71 2.38 14.00
C LYS A 28 -14.26 3.81 13.70
N TYR A 29 -14.59 4.74 14.56
CA TYR A 29 -14.13 6.12 14.45
C TYR A 29 -12.60 6.12 14.57
N ILE A 30 -11.92 6.55 13.51
CA ILE A 30 -10.47 6.70 13.52
C ILE A 30 -10.18 8.14 13.91
N ASP A 31 -9.69 8.34 15.12
CA ASP A 31 -9.25 9.64 15.60
C ASP A 31 -7.83 9.91 15.07
N PHE A 32 -7.74 10.69 14.02
CA PHE A 32 -6.46 11.09 13.41
C PHE A 32 -5.58 11.98 14.31
N LYS A 33 -6.10 12.50 15.42
CA LYS A 33 -5.32 13.22 16.42
C LYS A 33 -4.63 12.29 17.41
N LYS A 34 -5.06 11.04 17.47
CA LYS A 34 -4.48 10.04 18.35
C LYS A 34 -3.34 9.35 17.62
N THR A 35 -2.16 9.95 17.66
CA THR A 35 -0.93 9.30 17.21
C THR A 35 -0.62 8.15 18.17
N VAL A 36 -0.76 6.92 17.71
CA VAL A 36 -0.19 5.78 18.42
C VAL A 36 1.31 5.80 18.10
N PRO A 37 2.20 5.72 19.09
CA PRO A 37 3.61 5.53 18.80
C PRO A 37 3.72 4.32 17.87
N VAL A 38 4.35 4.51 16.73
CA VAL A 38 4.69 3.37 15.86
C VAL A 38 5.44 2.40 16.76
N ALA A 39 4.86 1.23 17.01
CA ALA A 39 5.54 0.19 17.77
C ALA A 39 6.92 0.06 17.13
N THR A 40 7.95 0.31 17.91
CA THR A 40 9.34 0.19 17.47
C THR A 40 9.42 -1.17 16.78
N THR A 41 9.55 -1.15 15.48
CA THR A 41 9.57 -2.38 14.67
C THR A 41 10.58 -3.28 15.34
N ALA A 42 10.16 -4.48 15.73
CA ALA A 42 11.06 -5.42 16.39
C ALA A 42 12.37 -5.40 15.62
N VAL A 43 13.44 -4.99 16.29
CA VAL A 43 14.76 -4.94 15.69
C VAL A 43 15.03 -6.38 15.25
N ILE A 44 14.92 -6.64 13.95
CA ILE A 44 15.32 -7.94 13.40
C ILE A 44 16.79 -8.04 13.78
N PRO A 45 17.21 -9.06 14.55
CA PRO A 45 18.60 -9.20 14.95
C PRO A 45 19.47 -9.06 13.71
N LYS A 46 20.43 -8.15 13.74
CA LYS A 46 21.33 -7.93 12.62
C LYS A 46 22.19 -9.18 12.50
N ASP A 47 21.85 -10.03 11.56
CA ASP A 47 22.74 -11.07 11.09
C ASP A 47 23.73 -10.38 10.14
N ASP A 48 24.95 -10.16 10.61
CA ASP A 48 26.01 -9.49 9.82
C ASP A 48 26.38 -10.27 8.55
N ASN A 49 25.95 -11.54 8.45
CA ASN A 49 26.17 -12.38 7.28
C ASN A 49 25.02 -12.31 6.26
N ALA A 50 23.87 -11.74 6.57
CA ALA A 50 22.76 -11.59 5.65
C ALA A 50 22.63 -10.15 5.15
N LEU A 51 22.29 -9.99 3.86
CA LEU A 51 21.93 -8.71 3.25
C LEU A 51 20.41 -8.57 3.26
N ARG A 52 19.90 -7.56 3.95
CA ARG A 52 18.45 -7.29 4.02
C ARG A 52 18.07 -6.27 2.97
N VAL A 53 17.20 -6.67 2.05
CA VAL A 53 16.74 -5.86 0.93
C VAL A 53 15.26 -5.55 1.09
N ALA A 54 14.92 -4.29 1.32
CA ALA A 54 13.53 -3.86 1.49
C ALA A 54 12.86 -3.58 0.15
N ILE A 55 11.62 -4.04 0.01
CA ILE A 55 10.80 -3.88 -1.19
C ILE A 55 9.40 -3.39 -0.84
N ALA A 56 8.82 -2.51 -1.67
CA ALA A 56 7.44 -2.07 -1.53
C ALA A 56 6.48 -3.03 -2.23
N SER A 57 5.35 -3.31 -1.60
CA SER A 57 4.24 -4.02 -2.23
C SER A 57 3.50 -3.09 -3.19
N VAL A 58 4.00 -2.94 -4.40
CA VAL A 58 3.33 -2.16 -5.47
C VAL A 58 2.26 -3.00 -6.16
N LEU A 59 2.40 -4.31 -6.12
CA LEU A 59 1.48 -5.32 -6.64
C LEU A 59 0.95 -6.18 -5.48
N LEU A 60 0.27 -7.28 -5.81
CA LEU A 60 -0.08 -8.28 -4.80
C LEU A 60 1.20 -8.75 -4.09
N PRO A 61 1.19 -8.89 -2.77
CA PRO A 61 2.40 -9.19 -1.98
C PRO A 61 3.18 -10.40 -2.49
N GLN A 62 2.49 -11.44 -2.92
CA GLN A 62 3.09 -12.69 -3.42
C GLN A 62 3.84 -12.47 -4.75
N ASP A 63 3.22 -11.76 -5.69
CA ASP A 63 3.82 -11.49 -7.00
C ASP A 63 5.05 -10.58 -6.87
N THR A 64 4.99 -9.62 -5.96
CA THR A 64 6.12 -8.74 -5.65
C THR A 64 7.35 -9.54 -5.23
N VAL A 65 7.19 -10.47 -4.29
CA VAL A 65 8.32 -11.30 -3.80
C VAL A 65 8.91 -12.15 -4.92
N VAL A 66 8.08 -12.76 -5.77
CA VAL A 66 8.55 -13.60 -6.89
C VAL A 66 9.45 -12.79 -7.84
N HIS A 67 9.04 -11.58 -8.22
CA HIS A 67 9.82 -10.73 -9.12
C HIS A 67 11.16 -10.30 -8.52
N TYR A 68 11.20 -9.97 -7.24
CA TYR A 68 12.43 -9.54 -6.57
C TYR A 68 13.34 -10.70 -6.17
N ARG A 69 12.82 -11.95 -6.10
CA ARG A 69 13.61 -13.12 -5.72
C ARG A 69 14.79 -13.35 -6.66
N THR A 70 14.58 -13.25 -7.96
CA THR A 70 15.65 -13.43 -8.96
C THR A 70 16.80 -12.45 -8.76
N ILE A 71 16.49 -11.18 -8.45
CA ILE A 71 17.50 -10.16 -8.16
C ILE A 71 18.21 -10.47 -6.85
N ALA A 72 17.45 -10.86 -5.82
CA ALA A 72 17.99 -11.24 -4.52
C ALA A 72 18.98 -12.43 -4.63
N ASP A 73 18.61 -13.46 -5.36
CA ASP A 73 19.45 -14.65 -5.57
C ASP A 73 20.71 -14.28 -6.36
N TYR A 74 20.60 -13.42 -7.36
CA TYR A 74 21.75 -12.90 -8.09
C TYR A 74 22.71 -12.13 -7.17
N LEU A 75 22.19 -11.21 -6.36
CA LEU A 75 22.99 -10.45 -5.40
C LEU A 75 23.66 -11.39 -4.39
N GLY A 76 22.91 -12.34 -3.86
CA GLY A 76 23.44 -13.34 -2.92
C GLY A 76 24.59 -14.12 -3.49
N SER A 77 24.45 -14.59 -4.74
CA SER A 77 25.50 -15.35 -5.43
C SER A 77 26.78 -14.52 -5.69
N LYS A 78 26.61 -13.22 -6.01
CA LYS A 78 27.74 -12.32 -6.26
C LYS A 78 28.47 -11.89 -5.00
N LEU A 79 27.73 -11.71 -3.90
CA LEU A 79 28.28 -11.22 -2.65
C LEU A 79 28.70 -12.34 -1.69
N GLY A 80 28.39 -13.61 -2.01
CA GLY A 80 28.61 -14.74 -1.12
C GLY A 80 27.82 -14.64 0.20
N ARG A 81 26.67 -13.96 0.20
CA ARG A 81 25.85 -13.70 1.37
C ARG A 81 24.42 -14.11 1.14
N GLN A 82 23.75 -14.53 2.20
CA GLN A 82 22.29 -14.73 2.17
C GLN A 82 21.58 -13.38 1.94
N VAL A 83 20.56 -13.37 1.06
CA VAL A 83 19.71 -12.17 0.86
C VAL A 83 18.32 -12.43 1.43
N ILE A 84 17.89 -11.56 2.34
CA ILE A 84 16.58 -11.57 2.97
C ILE A 84 15.74 -10.43 2.38
N LEU A 85 14.62 -10.77 1.74
CA LEU A 85 13.67 -9.76 1.26
C LEU A 85 12.76 -9.33 2.43
N VAL A 86 12.72 -8.03 2.70
CA VAL A 86 11.86 -7.42 3.72
C VAL A 86 10.78 -6.61 3.01
N GLN A 87 9.56 -7.11 3.00
CA GLN A 87 8.45 -6.47 2.32
C GLN A 87 7.70 -5.50 3.25
N LYS A 88 7.35 -4.32 2.71
CA LYS A 88 6.54 -3.31 3.39
C LYS A 88 5.46 -2.75 2.45
N ASN A 89 4.43 -2.14 3.03
CA ASN A 89 3.29 -1.64 2.26
C ASN A 89 3.49 -0.23 1.72
N SER A 90 4.50 0.49 2.18
CA SER A 90 4.77 1.87 1.76
C SER A 90 6.26 2.19 1.69
N TYR A 91 6.60 3.18 0.87
CA TYR A 91 7.97 3.70 0.81
C TYR A 91 8.38 4.42 2.12
N ALA A 92 7.43 4.96 2.88
CA ALA A 92 7.70 5.54 4.19
C ALA A 92 8.21 4.49 5.19
N GLU A 93 7.58 3.31 5.23
CA GLU A 93 8.05 2.21 6.07
C GLU A 93 9.43 1.69 5.64
N ILE A 94 9.70 1.65 4.32
CA ILE A 94 11.00 1.27 3.79
C ILE A 94 12.07 2.28 4.19
N ALA A 95 11.78 3.58 4.07
CA ALA A 95 12.71 4.62 4.49
C ALA A 95 13.06 4.51 5.98
N LEU A 96 12.06 4.28 6.82
CA LEU A 96 12.27 4.04 8.26
C LEU A 96 13.12 2.80 8.52
N LEU A 97 12.94 1.72 7.75
CA LEU A 97 13.81 0.54 7.87
C LEU A 97 15.26 0.86 7.56
N LEU A 98 15.53 1.58 6.46
CA LEU A 98 16.89 2.00 6.09
C LEU A 98 17.51 2.88 7.17
N LEU A 99 16.79 3.93 7.59
CA LEU A 99 17.28 4.90 8.59
C LEU A 99 17.57 4.26 9.95
N ASN A 100 16.81 3.24 10.33
CA ASN A 100 16.98 2.53 11.60
C ASN A 100 17.85 1.26 11.48
N GLY A 101 18.49 1.03 10.33
CA GLY A 101 19.31 -0.16 10.11
C GLY A 101 18.52 -1.47 10.07
N GLY A 102 17.21 -1.43 9.84
CA GLY A 102 16.36 -2.60 9.64
C GLY A 102 16.46 -3.21 8.23
N ALA A 103 17.00 -2.47 7.27
CA ALA A 103 17.40 -2.94 5.95
C ALA A 103 18.72 -2.32 5.55
N ASP A 104 19.49 -3.02 4.72
CA ASP A 104 20.78 -2.59 4.21
C ASP A 104 20.66 -1.94 2.83
N MET A 105 19.66 -2.37 2.05
CA MET A 105 19.30 -1.85 0.72
C MET A 105 17.79 -1.78 0.57
N ALA A 106 17.33 -0.95 -0.38
CA ALA A 106 15.91 -0.90 -0.73
C ALA A 106 15.68 -0.53 -2.20
N PHE A 107 14.57 -1.01 -2.74
CA PHE A 107 14.05 -0.54 -4.03
C PHE A 107 13.04 0.58 -3.81
N PHE A 108 13.27 1.71 -4.45
CA PHE A 108 12.38 2.87 -4.45
C PHE A 108 11.90 3.19 -5.86
N SER A 109 10.70 3.77 -5.96
CA SER A 109 10.34 4.55 -7.14
C SER A 109 11.08 5.89 -7.12
N SER A 110 11.19 6.56 -8.27
CA SER A 110 11.78 7.91 -8.34
C SER A 110 11.08 8.90 -7.42
N GLY A 111 9.74 8.88 -7.36
CA GLY A 111 8.97 9.71 -6.44
C GLY A 111 9.18 9.35 -4.97
N GLY A 112 9.27 8.05 -4.66
CA GLY A 112 9.61 7.59 -3.31
C GLY A 112 11.00 8.06 -2.88
N TYR A 113 11.99 7.94 -3.77
CA TYR A 113 13.35 8.41 -3.49
C TYR A 113 13.40 9.93 -3.30
N ALA A 114 12.73 10.71 -4.16
CA ALA A 114 12.73 12.17 -4.07
C ALA A 114 12.25 12.70 -2.70
N ASN A 115 11.31 12.02 -2.07
CA ASN A 115 10.84 12.39 -0.74
C ASN A 115 11.86 12.17 0.38
N TYR A 116 12.86 11.33 0.15
CA TYR A 116 13.85 10.94 1.16
C TYR A 116 15.29 11.26 0.74
N SER A 117 15.50 11.82 -0.46
CA SER A 117 16.79 12.23 -1.01
C SER A 117 17.36 13.38 -0.22
N GLY A 118 17.87 13.50 0.73
CA GLY A 118 18.36 14.57 1.59
C GLY A 118 18.37 14.17 3.06
N PHE A 119 17.79 13.01 3.38
CA PHE A 119 17.91 12.43 4.70
C PHE A 119 19.30 11.79 4.85
N ALA A 120 20.02 12.14 5.88
CA ALA A 120 21.29 11.52 6.20
C ALA A 120 21.11 9.99 6.35
N GLY A 121 21.91 9.22 5.62
CA GLY A 121 21.90 7.74 5.70
C GLY A 121 21.16 7.03 4.58
N ILE A 122 20.61 7.75 3.59
CA ILE A 122 20.05 7.15 2.36
C ILE A 122 20.81 7.69 1.15
N GLU A 123 21.50 6.80 0.44
CA GLU A 123 22.24 7.11 -0.77
C GLU A 123 21.70 6.34 -1.97
N LEU A 124 21.72 6.98 -3.15
CA LEU A 124 21.37 6.34 -4.41
C LEU A 124 22.53 5.49 -4.90
N LEU A 125 22.38 4.17 -4.90
CA LEU A 125 23.40 3.25 -5.37
C LEU A 125 23.36 3.05 -6.89
N ALA A 126 22.16 2.87 -7.46
CA ALA A 126 21.96 2.62 -8.88
C ALA A 126 20.56 3.06 -9.31
N SER A 127 20.43 3.41 -10.58
CA SER A 127 19.14 3.71 -11.23
C SER A 127 18.88 2.70 -12.34
N GLN A 128 17.63 2.22 -12.40
CA GLN A 128 17.21 1.31 -13.45
C GLN A 128 17.10 2.05 -14.78
N GLN A 129 17.63 1.46 -15.83
CA GLN A 129 17.37 1.89 -17.21
C GLN A 129 16.30 1.00 -17.85
N ARG A 130 15.38 1.62 -18.56
CA ARG A 130 14.38 0.93 -19.37
C ARG A 130 14.51 1.38 -20.83
N MET A 131 14.73 0.46 -21.74
CA MET A 131 14.95 0.76 -23.17
C MET A 131 16.04 1.83 -23.40
N GLY A 132 17.13 1.78 -22.63
CA GLY A 132 18.22 2.75 -22.70
C GLY A 132 17.96 4.11 -22.04
N MET A 133 16.76 4.34 -21.50
CA MET A 133 16.39 5.60 -20.84
C MET A 133 16.50 5.47 -19.32
N PRO A 134 17.11 6.42 -18.61
CA PRO A 134 17.22 6.41 -17.15
C PRO A 134 15.96 6.88 -16.43
N TYR A 135 14.86 7.10 -17.16
CA TYR A 135 13.59 7.56 -16.64
C TYR A 135 12.42 6.84 -17.31
N TYR A 136 11.26 6.88 -16.69
CA TYR A 136 9.98 6.48 -17.28
C TYR A 136 9.00 7.66 -17.22
N GLN A 137 7.99 7.62 -18.07
CA GLN A 137 6.97 8.67 -18.16
C GLN A 137 5.72 8.27 -17.37
N GLY A 138 5.11 9.23 -16.68
CA GLY A 138 3.76 9.13 -16.16
C GLY A 138 2.74 9.51 -17.24
N TYR A 139 1.62 8.81 -17.26
CA TYR A 139 0.51 9.08 -18.17
C TYR A 139 -0.74 9.37 -17.38
N LEU A 140 -1.49 10.40 -17.82
CA LEU A 140 -2.86 10.63 -17.38
C LEU A 140 -3.79 9.85 -18.32
N LEU A 141 -4.53 8.91 -17.79
CA LEU A 141 -5.45 8.07 -18.56
C LEU A 141 -6.89 8.50 -18.30
N VAL A 142 -7.67 8.53 -19.36
CA VAL A 142 -9.11 8.76 -19.31
C VAL A 142 -9.83 7.64 -20.07
N ASN A 143 -11.11 7.44 -19.79
CA ASN A 143 -11.92 6.49 -20.56
C ASN A 143 -12.02 6.99 -22.01
N SER A 144 -11.90 6.08 -23.00
CA SER A 144 -11.96 6.39 -24.44
C SER A 144 -13.26 7.12 -24.82
N ASP A 145 -14.36 6.77 -24.13
CA ASP A 145 -15.69 7.32 -24.42
C ASP A 145 -16.02 8.57 -23.60
N SER A 146 -15.06 9.09 -22.83
CA SER A 146 -15.24 10.25 -21.95
C SER A 146 -15.38 11.59 -22.71
N GLY A 147 -14.93 11.63 -23.98
CA GLY A 147 -14.83 12.86 -24.77
C GLY A 147 -13.73 13.81 -24.28
N ILE A 148 -12.87 13.40 -23.35
CA ILE A 148 -11.73 14.17 -22.83
C ILE A 148 -10.52 13.90 -23.71
N ASN A 149 -10.02 14.93 -24.40
CA ASN A 149 -8.88 14.83 -25.30
C ASN A 149 -7.69 15.70 -24.86
N SER A 150 -7.91 16.59 -23.89
CA SER A 150 -6.90 17.52 -23.38
C SER A 150 -7.06 17.71 -21.87
N ILE A 151 -6.08 18.33 -21.21
CA ILE A 151 -6.13 18.68 -19.79
C ILE A 151 -7.23 19.74 -19.54
N GLU A 152 -7.47 20.63 -20.50
CA GLU A 152 -8.48 21.67 -20.41
C GLU A 152 -9.89 21.11 -20.31
N ASP A 153 -10.15 19.94 -20.93
CA ASP A 153 -11.46 19.26 -20.91
C ASP A 153 -11.79 18.69 -19.51
N LEU A 154 -10.81 18.63 -18.60
CA LEU A 154 -11.01 18.19 -17.20
C LEU A 154 -11.64 19.28 -16.33
N ARG A 155 -11.73 20.53 -16.83
CA ARG A 155 -12.27 21.63 -16.03
C ARG A 155 -13.74 21.37 -15.69
N GLY A 156 -14.04 21.29 -14.40
CA GLY A 156 -15.41 21.07 -13.91
C GLY A 156 -15.91 19.61 -14.01
N LYS A 157 -15.02 18.66 -14.22
CA LYS A 157 -15.34 17.20 -14.21
C LYS A 157 -15.10 16.60 -12.83
#